data_7b362ea37ce2ae3dd9b8f1a3a443406a
#
_entry.id   7b362ea37ce2ae3dd9b8f1a3a443406a
#
_cell.length_a   1.000
_cell.length_b   1.000
_cell.length_c   1.000
_cell.angle_alpha   90.00
_cell.angle_beta   90.00
_cell.angle_gamma   90.00
#
_symmetry.space_group_name_H-M   'P 1'
#
loop_
_entity.id
_entity.type
_entity.pdbx_description
1 polymer ?
#
loop_
_entity_poly.entity_id
_entity_poly.type
_entity_poly.pdbx_seq_one_letter_code
_entity_poly.pdbx_strand_id
1 'polypeptide(L)'
;MIVVAIIGLLAAIAIPNITQASETARRTACINNLQQIEGAMQRWTLEMHKDEGQTVTYGDIRGYLQHSVVCPSGGTTFEDSYTISTVDAPPVCQKKPATHLMPP
;
A
#
# COMPACT_ATOMS: atom_id res chain seq x y z
N MET A 1 4.51 41.23 18.25
CA MET A 1 5.53 40.37 18.89
C MET A 1 4.92 39.15 19.54
N ILE A 2 3.80 39.29 20.25
CA ILE A 2 3.11 38.16 20.86
C ILE A 2 2.62 37.17 19.82
N VAL A 3 2.10 37.65 18.69
CA VAL A 3 1.60 36.84 17.61
C VAL A 3 2.73 35.95 17.00
N VAL A 4 3.91 36.53 16.81
CA VAL A 4 5.07 35.80 16.28
C VAL A 4 5.51 34.69 17.23
N ALA A 5 5.46 34.97 18.56
CA ALA A 5 5.81 33.97 19.57
C ALA A 5 4.82 32.77 19.54
N ILE A 6 3.54 33.04 19.38
CA ILE A 6 2.51 32.02 19.31
C ILE A 6 2.70 31.14 18.05
N ILE A 7 2.98 31.75 16.93
CA ILE A 7 3.23 31.05 15.66
C ILE A 7 4.45 30.14 15.80
N GLY A 8 5.52 30.63 16.44
CA GLY A 8 6.72 29.83 16.66
C GLY A 8 6.47 28.61 17.53
N LEU A 9 5.67 28.74 18.56
CA LEU A 9 5.31 27.63 19.44
C LEU A 9 4.47 26.57 18.70
N LEU A 10 3.51 26.99 17.91
CA LEU A 10 2.68 26.09 17.12
C LEU A 10 3.51 25.34 16.09
N ALA A 11 4.44 26.02 15.41
CA ALA A 11 5.32 25.41 14.44
C ALA A 11 6.24 24.37 15.08
N ALA A 12 6.75 24.64 16.29
CA ALA A 12 7.62 23.71 16.99
C ALA A 12 6.91 22.41 17.36
N ILE A 13 5.62 22.48 17.67
CA ILE A 13 4.83 21.29 18.01
C ILE A 13 4.44 20.50 16.74
N ALA A 14 4.13 21.21 15.65
CA ALA A 14 3.62 20.57 14.43
C ALA A 14 4.66 19.75 13.68
N ILE A 15 5.92 20.19 13.65
CA ILE A 15 6.97 19.55 12.85
C ILE A 15 7.19 18.07 13.20
N PRO A 16 7.37 17.66 14.46
CA PRO A 16 7.56 16.25 14.79
C PRO A 16 6.34 15.39 14.49
N ASN A 17 5.14 15.94 14.69
CA ASN A 17 3.90 15.22 14.45
C ASN A 17 3.68 14.94 12.96
N ILE A 18 4.07 15.87 12.10
CA ILE A 18 3.95 15.71 10.65
C ILE A 18 4.80 14.54 10.16
N THR A 19 6.02 14.38 10.68
CA THR A 19 6.92 13.30 10.29
C THR A 19 6.32 11.93 10.62
N GLN A 20 5.81 11.75 11.83
CA GLN A 20 5.19 10.49 12.24
C GLN A 20 3.88 10.24 11.51
N ALA A 21 3.07 11.27 11.31
CA ALA A 21 1.81 11.16 10.58
C ALA A 21 2.03 10.77 9.12
N SER A 22 3.08 11.30 8.49
CA SER A 22 3.45 10.97 7.12
C SER A 22 3.80 9.49 6.97
N GLU A 23 4.61 8.96 7.88
CA GLU A 23 5.00 7.56 7.86
C GLU A 23 3.80 6.64 8.09
N THR A 24 2.93 6.99 9.04
CA THR A 24 1.71 6.24 9.31
C THR A 24 0.77 6.28 8.10
N ALA A 25 0.65 7.44 7.44
CA ALA A 25 -0.19 7.58 6.25
C ALA A 25 0.32 6.71 5.09
N ARG A 26 1.63 6.67 4.88
CA ARG A 26 2.23 5.83 3.85
C ARG A 26 2.01 4.36 4.12
N ARG A 27 2.17 3.95 5.36
CA ARG A 27 1.92 2.58 5.79
C ARG A 27 0.46 2.20 5.54
N THR A 28 -0.48 3.04 5.97
CA THR A 28 -1.91 2.79 5.79
C THR A 28 -2.28 2.73 4.32
N ALA A 29 -1.76 3.64 3.51
CA ALA A 29 -2.01 3.65 2.07
C ALA A 29 -1.46 2.38 1.41
N CYS A 30 -0.28 1.94 1.80
CA CYS A 30 0.32 0.72 1.28
C CYS A 30 -0.51 -0.51 1.66
N ILE A 31 -0.99 -0.58 2.89
CA ILE A 31 -1.85 -1.67 3.35
C ILE A 31 -3.18 -1.68 2.57
N ASN A 32 -3.77 -0.51 2.34
CA ASN A 32 -4.98 -0.39 1.52
C ASN A 32 -4.73 -0.89 0.09
N ASN A 33 -3.57 -0.56 -0.48
CA ASN A 33 -3.18 -1.05 -1.80
C ASN A 33 -3.06 -2.57 -1.82
N LEU A 34 -2.47 -3.16 -0.78
CA LEU A 34 -2.36 -4.61 -0.65
C LEU A 34 -3.75 -5.25 -0.61
N GLN A 35 -4.69 -4.65 0.11
CA GLN A 35 -6.07 -5.14 0.18
C GLN A 35 -6.77 -5.06 -1.18
N GLN A 36 -6.53 -3.98 -1.94
CA GLN A 36 -7.06 -3.84 -3.29
C GLN A 36 -6.49 -4.91 -4.23
N ILE A 37 -5.22 -5.20 -4.13
CA ILE A 37 -4.56 -6.24 -4.92
C ILE A 37 -5.18 -7.60 -4.59
N GLU A 38 -5.36 -7.90 -3.31
CA GLU A 38 -5.97 -9.15 -2.89
C GLU A 38 -7.40 -9.29 -3.41
N GLY A 39 -8.18 -8.21 -3.33
CA GLY A 39 -9.53 -8.19 -3.89
C GLY A 39 -9.55 -8.44 -5.38
N ALA A 40 -8.60 -7.84 -6.11
CA ALA A 40 -8.47 -8.06 -7.55
C ALA A 40 -8.10 -9.50 -7.87
N MET A 41 -7.22 -10.10 -7.08
CA MET A 41 -6.83 -11.50 -7.23
C MET A 41 -8.03 -12.43 -7.02
N GLN A 42 -8.84 -12.15 -6.01
CA GLN A 42 -10.03 -12.94 -5.74
C GLN A 42 -11.06 -12.83 -6.86
N ARG A 43 -11.27 -11.63 -7.38
CA ARG A 43 -12.18 -11.41 -8.52
C ARG A 43 -11.71 -12.15 -9.75
N TRP A 44 -10.42 -12.06 -10.05
CA TRP A 44 -9.84 -12.78 -11.17
C TRP A 44 -10.05 -14.28 -11.05
N THR A 45 -9.84 -14.82 -9.84
CA THR A 45 -10.03 -16.23 -9.54
C THR A 45 -11.48 -16.67 -9.79
N LEU A 46 -12.43 -15.87 -9.31
CA LEU A 46 -13.85 -16.17 -9.47
C LEU A 46 -14.30 -16.10 -10.92
N GLU A 47 -13.86 -15.08 -11.65
CA GLU A 47 -14.28 -14.90 -13.05
C GLU A 47 -13.65 -15.91 -13.99
N MET A 48 -12.40 -16.28 -13.75
CA MET A 48 -11.67 -17.22 -14.58
C MET A 48 -11.75 -18.67 -14.08
N HIS A 49 -12.47 -18.91 -12.99
CA HIS A 49 -12.61 -20.23 -12.38
C HIS A 49 -11.27 -20.90 -12.09
N LYS A 50 -10.34 -20.12 -11.50
CA LYS A 50 -9.00 -20.61 -11.17
C LYS A 50 -8.99 -21.21 -9.78
N ASP A 51 -8.07 -22.15 -9.56
CA ASP A 51 -7.86 -22.76 -8.26
C ASP A 51 -6.98 -21.86 -7.38
N GLU A 52 -7.03 -22.10 -6.07
CA GLU A 52 -6.30 -21.28 -5.11
C GLU A 52 -4.78 -21.35 -5.30
N GLY A 53 -4.27 -22.46 -5.77
CA GLY A 53 -2.83 -22.63 -6.01
C GLY A 53 -2.32 -22.05 -7.32
N GLN A 54 -3.17 -21.42 -8.10
CA GLN A 54 -2.79 -20.85 -9.41
C GLN A 54 -1.86 -19.65 -9.24
N THR A 55 -0.86 -19.56 -10.12
CA THR A 55 0.03 -18.40 -10.15
C THR A 55 -0.71 -17.20 -10.73
N VAL A 56 -0.55 -16.05 -10.06
CA VAL A 56 -1.18 -14.79 -10.46
C VAL A 56 -0.09 -13.78 -10.81
N THR A 57 -0.26 -13.08 -11.92
CA THR A 57 0.66 -12.01 -12.32
C THR A 57 -0.09 -10.68 -12.34
N TYR A 58 0.68 -9.58 -12.35
CA TYR A 58 0.08 -8.24 -12.44
C TYR A 58 -0.75 -8.09 -13.71
N GLY A 59 -0.30 -8.66 -14.82
CA GLY A 59 -1.04 -8.62 -16.07
C GLY A 59 -2.42 -9.25 -15.98
N ASP A 60 -2.59 -10.25 -15.12
CA ASP A 60 -3.86 -10.93 -14.93
C ASP A 60 -4.86 -10.08 -14.16
N ILE A 61 -4.40 -9.34 -13.17
CA ILE A 61 -5.28 -8.62 -12.24
C ILE A 61 -5.40 -7.12 -12.52
N ARG A 62 -4.54 -6.56 -13.37
CA ARG A 62 -4.55 -5.10 -13.59
C ARG A 62 -5.88 -4.59 -14.12
N GLY A 63 -6.63 -5.43 -14.83
CA GLY A 63 -7.96 -5.08 -15.33
C GLY A 63 -9.01 -4.95 -14.24
N TYR A 64 -8.75 -5.51 -13.08
CA TYR A 64 -9.64 -5.44 -11.91
C TYR A 64 -9.25 -4.35 -10.93
N LEU A 65 -8.10 -3.72 -11.13
CA LEU A 65 -7.68 -2.56 -10.35
C LEU A 65 -8.18 -1.29 -11.01
N GLN A 66 -8.73 -0.38 -10.23
CA GLN A 66 -9.25 0.88 -10.77
C GLN A 66 -8.13 1.77 -11.31
N HIS A 67 -6.97 1.66 -10.71
CA HIS A 67 -5.79 2.43 -11.11
C HIS A 67 -4.54 1.63 -10.75
N SER A 68 -3.43 2.05 -11.32
CA SER A 68 -2.13 1.46 -10.96
C SER A 68 -1.81 1.78 -9.50
N VAL A 69 -1.41 0.77 -8.73
CA VAL A 69 -1.06 0.93 -7.32
C VAL A 69 0.45 0.78 -7.15
N VAL A 70 1.03 1.69 -6.37
CA VAL A 70 2.46 1.69 -6.07
C VAL A 70 2.64 2.00 -4.59
N CYS A 71 3.75 1.53 -4.02
CA CYS A 71 4.04 1.80 -2.61
C CYS A 71 4.42 3.27 -2.42
N PRO A 72 3.72 4.02 -1.55
CA PRO A 72 4.06 5.44 -1.32
C PRO A 72 5.44 5.64 -0.70
N SER A 73 6.05 4.60 -0.16
CA SER A 73 7.36 4.67 0.48
C SER A 73 8.51 4.44 -0.50
N GLY A 74 8.33 4.77 -1.77
CA GLY A 74 9.40 4.76 -2.75
C GLY A 74 9.14 3.93 -3.99
N GLY A 75 7.96 3.33 -4.13
CA GLY A 75 7.61 2.56 -5.32
C GLY A 75 7.30 3.46 -6.50
N THR A 76 7.69 3.03 -7.70
CA THR A 76 7.40 3.74 -8.94
C THR A 76 6.51 2.92 -9.87
N THR A 77 6.60 1.60 -9.80
CA THR A 77 5.77 0.69 -10.59
C THR A 77 5.18 -0.37 -9.67
N PHE A 78 4.21 -1.12 -10.18
CA PHE A 78 3.62 -2.23 -9.43
C PHE A 78 4.67 -3.29 -9.10
N GLU A 79 5.45 -3.71 -10.10
CA GLU A 79 6.47 -4.74 -9.93
C GLU A 79 7.57 -4.32 -8.96
N ASP A 80 7.84 -3.02 -8.87
CA ASP A 80 8.81 -2.45 -7.95
C ASP A 80 8.26 -2.36 -6.53
N SER A 81 6.94 -2.23 -6.39
CA SER A 81 6.29 -1.98 -5.10
C SER A 81 5.79 -3.24 -4.43
N TYR A 82 5.27 -4.20 -5.17
CA TYR A 82 4.56 -5.36 -4.61
C TYR A 82 4.98 -6.66 -5.28
N THR A 83 4.94 -7.74 -4.50
CA THR A 83 5.17 -9.10 -4.99
C THR A 83 3.89 -9.91 -4.81
N ILE A 84 3.44 -10.55 -5.87
CA ILE A 84 2.34 -11.50 -5.83
C ILE A 84 2.83 -12.83 -6.41
N SER A 85 2.28 -13.93 -5.92
CA SER A 85 2.69 -15.26 -6.40
C SER A 85 1.48 -16.12 -6.74
N THR A 86 0.80 -16.66 -5.75
CA THR A 86 -0.36 -17.52 -5.94
C THR A 86 -1.59 -16.86 -5.33
N VAL A 87 -2.77 -17.39 -5.70
CA VAL A 87 -4.05 -16.84 -5.23
C VAL A 87 -4.20 -16.94 -3.72
N ASP A 88 -3.70 -18.03 -3.13
CA ASP A 88 -3.81 -18.28 -1.70
C ASP A 88 -2.74 -17.55 -0.87
N ALA A 89 -1.73 -16.96 -1.52
CA ALA A 89 -0.68 -16.21 -0.84
C ALA A 89 -1.02 -14.72 -0.87
N PRO A 90 -0.96 -14.00 0.27
CA PRO A 90 -1.21 -12.57 0.27
C PRO A 90 -0.11 -11.80 -0.45
N PRO A 91 -0.43 -10.65 -1.07
CA PRO A 91 0.58 -9.80 -1.67
C PRO A 91 1.47 -9.19 -0.61
N VAL A 92 2.72 -8.87 -0.98
CA VAL A 92 3.74 -8.35 -0.06
C VAL A 92 4.31 -7.06 -0.62
N CYS A 93 4.53 -6.09 0.26
CA CYS A 93 5.20 -4.84 -0.10
C CYS A 93 6.72 -5.07 -0.14
N GLN A 94 7.35 -4.73 -1.27
CA GLN A 94 8.80 -4.89 -1.45
C GLN A 94 9.60 -3.77 -0.79
N LYS A 95 8.99 -2.58 -0.64
CA LYS A 95 9.71 -1.41 -0.12
C LYS A 95 9.83 -1.42 1.40
N LYS A 96 8.79 -1.85 2.10
CA LYS A 96 8.76 -1.92 3.56
C LYS A 96 8.08 -3.21 4.01
N PRO A 97 8.66 -4.37 3.71
CA PRO A 97 7.98 -5.63 4.01
C PRO A 97 7.78 -5.91 5.50
N ALA A 98 8.59 -5.29 6.36
CA ALA A 98 8.47 -5.50 7.81
C ALA A 98 7.32 -4.73 8.45
N THR A 99 6.94 -3.58 7.88
CA THR A 99 5.91 -2.69 8.46
C THR A 99 4.65 -2.60 7.62
N HIS A 100 4.76 -2.75 6.31
CA HIS A 100 3.63 -2.67 5.38
C HIS A 100 3.06 -4.06 5.15
N LEU A 101 2.48 -4.63 6.19
CA LEU A 101 1.91 -5.97 6.17
C LEU A 101 0.39 -5.89 6.25
N MET A 102 -0.28 -6.78 5.52
CA MET A 102 -1.72 -6.91 5.64
C MET A 102 -2.06 -7.50 7.02
N PRO A 103 -3.17 -7.05 7.64
CA PRO A 103 -3.63 -7.69 8.86
C PRO A 103 -4.07 -9.12 8.57
N PRO A 104 -3.91 -10.03 9.55
CA PRO A 104 -4.30 -11.42 9.38
C PRO A 104 -5.80 -11.63 9.23
#